data_c4afe16addbfc9fb9767c7d02094dec8
#
_entry.id   c4afe16addbfc9fb9767c7d02094dec8
#
_cell.length_a   1.000
_cell.length_b   1.000
_cell.length_c   1.000
_cell.angle_alpha   90.00
_cell.angle_beta   90.00
_cell.angle_gamma   90.00
#
_symmetry.space_group_name_H-M   'P 1'
#
loop_
_entity.id
_entity.type
_entity.pdbx_description
1 polymer ?
#
loop_
_entity_poly.entity_id
_entity_poly.type
_entity_poly.pdbx_seq_one_letter_code
_entity_poly.pdbx_strand_id
1 'polypeptide(L)'
;MRAFRLLSLGLLLTGGLSALAQAPTGLPAPDPAGVDTLRARKRVYTLFKPVPRALMRPLSTDRPDATESAYSVDAGHFQLETDVLRLGRSRLAGQAVAQQELGFNHANLKMGLTHNVDLQVVVESYTVQTEGEGDTGTRRAGFGDVTVRLKRNLWGNDGGPTAFALMPFVKLPTGRSCGNGAWEGGIVTPFSVQLPHDFTLGTQFQATLNRDGEAREHFLELAPTLTVGHDLYKTLGGFVEIATAWDTRGRAWSATLNGGPVLRLGENLQLDTGINLALTKDTPTTYFLGCSFRR
;
A
#
# COMPACT_ATOMS: atom_id res chain seq x y z
N MET A 1 -2.04 3.84 -46.13
CA MET A 1 -2.72 5.12 -45.86
C MET A 1 -4.15 4.86 -45.46
N ARG A 2 -4.42 4.82 -44.17
CA ARG A 2 -5.79 4.96 -43.60
C ARG A 2 -5.62 5.69 -42.27
N ALA A 3 -6.11 6.91 -42.23
CA ALA A 3 -6.11 7.81 -41.09
C ALA A 3 -7.07 7.30 -40.03
N PHE A 4 -6.59 7.10 -38.79
CA PHE A 4 -7.42 6.91 -37.62
C PHE A 4 -7.73 8.28 -37.03
N ARG A 5 -8.99 8.65 -37.05
CA ARG A 5 -9.54 9.85 -36.40
C ARG A 5 -9.60 9.62 -34.92
N LEU A 6 -8.88 10.43 -34.17
CA LEU A 6 -9.01 10.60 -32.73
C LEU A 6 -10.37 11.27 -32.45
N LEU A 7 -11.26 10.55 -31.79
CA LEU A 7 -12.45 11.13 -31.15
C LEU A 7 -12.01 11.71 -29.81
N SER A 8 -11.91 13.03 -29.76
CA SER A 8 -11.80 13.81 -28.53
C SER A 8 -13.16 13.81 -27.83
N LEU A 9 -13.29 13.06 -26.73
CA LEU A 9 -14.41 13.16 -25.80
C LEU A 9 -14.13 14.27 -24.80
N GLY A 10 -14.51 15.49 -25.17
CA GLY A 10 -14.52 16.64 -24.29
C GLY A 10 -15.67 16.50 -23.29
N LEU A 11 -15.35 16.23 -22.04
CA LEU A 11 -16.32 16.31 -20.94
C LEU A 11 -16.44 17.79 -20.52
N LEU A 12 -17.49 18.43 -20.99
CA LEU A 12 -17.94 19.76 -20.54
C LEU A 12 -18.47 19.63 -19.10
N LEU A 13 -17.66 20.02 -18.13
CA LEU A 13 -18.09 20.33 -16.78
C LEU A 13 -18.36 21.83 -16.65
N THR A 14 -19.51 22.27 -17.15
CA THR A 14 -20.07 23.58 -16.82
C THR A 14 -21.50 23.39 -16.34
N GLY A 15 -21.74 23.73 -15.10
CA GLY A 15 -23.13 23.94 -14.64
C GLY A 15 -23.37 23.53 -13.18
N GLY A 16 -23.43 24.52 -12.29
CA GLY A 16 -24.29 24.44 -11.13
C GLY A 16 -23.66 24.11 -9.79
N LEU A 17 -22.70 24.90 -9.33
CA LEU A 17 -22.44 25.05 -7.90
C LEU A 17 -23.41 26.09 -7.32
N SER A 18 -24.63 25.67 -6.98
CA SER A 18 -25.54 26.44 -6.12
C SER A 18 -26.65 25.54 -5.62
N ALA A 19 -26.33 24.63 -4.72
CA ALA A 19 -27.22 24.09 -3.73
C ALA A 19 -26.36 23.68 -2.52
N LEU A 20 -26.09 24.61 -1.63
CA LEU A 20 -25.69 24.31 -0.26
C LEU A 20 -26.85 23.58 0.40
N ALA A 21 -26.96 22.27 0.17
CA ALA A 21 -27.73 21.42 1.03
C ALA A 21 -27.02 21.41 2.38
N GLN A 22 -27.65 21.98 3.39
CA GLN A 22 -27.26 21.86 4.79
C GLN A 22 -27.09 20.37 5.08
N ALA A 23 -25.85 19.96 5.28
CA ALA A 23 -25.54 18.63 5.78
C ALA A 23 -26.22 18.46 7.14
N PRO A 24 -26.83 17.29 7.43
CA PRO A 24 -27.31 17.00 8.78
C PRO A 24 -26.10 17.03 9.71
N THR A 25 -26.18 17.85 10.73
CA THR A 25 -25.22 18.02 11.82
C THR A 25 -25.12 16.70 12.60
N GLY A 26 -24.10 15.88 12.34
CA GLY A 26 -24.02 14.55 12.91
C GLY A 26 -22.66 14.07 13.41
N LEU A 27 -21.58 14.81 13.19
CA LEU A 27 -20.31 14.63 13.94
C LEU A 27 -19.71 16.02 14.12
N PRO A 28 -19.35 16.42 15.34
CA PRO A 28 -18.63 17.67 15.53
C PRO A 28 -17.32 17.57 14.74
N ALA A 29 -17.06 18.60 13.93
CA ALA A 29 -15.74 18.75 13.31
C ALA A 29 -14.67 18.58 14.42
N PRO A 30 -13.60 17.82 14.20
CA PRO A 30 -12.59 17.62 15.23
C PRO A 30 -12.10 18.99 15.69
N ASP A 31 -12.22 19.24 17.00
CA ASP A 31 -11.73 20.47 17.62
C ASP A 31 -10.22 20.59 17.34
N PRO A 32 -9.78 21.59 16.55
CA PRO A 32 -8.37 21.77 16.24
C PRO A 32 -7.50 21.89 17.49
N ALA A 33 -8.04 22.51 18.55
CA ALA A 33 -7.35 22.61 19.84
C ALA A 33 -7.19 21.26 20.54
N GLY A 34 -8.17 20.35 20.39
CA GLY A 34 -8.08 18.98 20.90
C GLY A 34 -7.01 18.15 20.21
N VAL A 35 -6.89 18.27 18.89
CA VAL A 35 -5.87 17.57 18.08
C VAL A 35 -4.46 18.05 18.46
N ASP A 36 -4.24 19.34 18.58
CA ASP A 36 -2.95 19.90 18.98
C ASP A 36 -2.55 19.52 20.41
N THR A 37 -3.53 19.47 21.31
CA THR A 37 -3.31 19.02 22.69
C THR A 37 -2.91 17.56 22.74
N LEU A 38 -3.58 16.69 22.00
CA LEU A 38 -3.25 15.26 21.93
C LEU A 38 -1.87 15.02 21.32
N ARG A 39 -1.55 15.70 20.23
CA ARG A 39 -0.24 15.66 19.59
C ARG A 39 0.86 16.14 20.54
N ALA A 40 0.66 17.22 21.28
CA ALA A 40 1.61 17.71 22.28
C ALA A 40 1.85 16.70 23.38
N ARG A 41 0.80 16.06 23.90
CA ARG A 41 0.88 15.00 24.92
C ARG A 41 1.67 13.78 24.42
N LYS A 42 1.57 13.42 23.15
CA LYS A 42 2.25 12.25 22.58
C LYS A 42 3.73 12.46 22.27
N ARG A 43 4.22 13.69 22.18
CA ARG A 43 5.63 14.02 21.87
C ARG A 43 6.64 13.50 22.91
N VAL A 44 6.20 13.20 24.13
CA VAL A 44 7.07 12.71 25.20
C VAL A 44 7.30 11.20 25.14
N TYR A 45 6.60 10.49 24.27
CA TYR A 45 6.72 9.05 24.12
C TYR A 45 7.72 8.69 23.01
N THR A 46 8.44 7.59 23.26
CA THR A 46 9.48 7.06 22.38
C THR A 46 9.41 5.53 22.37
N LEU A 47 10.24 4.89 21.59
CA LEU A 47 10.38 3.42 21.58
C LEU A 47 10.53 2.85 23.00
N PHE A 48 11.29 3.51 23.86
CA PHE A 48 11.59 3.05 25.25
C PHE A 48 10.62 3.61 26.29
N LYS A 49 9.73 4.50 25.90
CA LYS A 49 8.65 5.03 26.71
C LYS A 49 7.35 4.95 25.92
N PRO A 50 6.67 3.80 25.95
CA PRO A 50 5.50 3.54 25.10
C PRO A 50 4.32 4.48 25.35
N VAL A 51 3.55 4.75 24.29
CA VAL A 51 2.26 5.42 24.42
C VAL A 51 1.30 4.53 25.23
N PRO A 52 0.64 5.04 26.28
CA PRO A 52 -0.38 4.29 27.01
C PRO A 52 -1.52 3.85 26.10
N ARG A 53 -2.10 2.67 26.34
CA ARG A 53 -3.19 2.11 25.53
C ARG A 53 -4.37 3.08 25.33
N ALA A 54 -4.73 3.82 26.36
CA ALA A 54 -5.83 4.82 26.31
C ALA A 54 -5.54 6.01 25.37
N LEU A 55 -4.30 6.20 24.92
CA LEU A 55 -3.89 7.26 24.00
C LEU A 55 -3.49 6.71 22.62
N MET A 56 -3.55 5.39 22.42
CA MET A 56 -3.23 4.80 21.12
C MET A 56 -4.23 5.23 20.04
N ARG A 57 -3.73 5.38 18.83
CA ARG A 57 -4.56 5.59 17.63
C ARG A 57 -5.34 4.33 17.29
N PRO A 58 -6.44 4.42 16.55
CA PRO A 58 -7.01 3.27 15.87
C PRO A 58 -5.95 2.52 15.05
N LEU A 59 -6.12 1.20 14.89
CA LEU A 59 -5.24 0.42 14.03
C LEU A 59 -5.32 0.95 12.59
N SER A 60 -4.18 1.36 12.05
CA SER A 60 -4.03 1.75 10.64
C SER A 60 -2.96 0.86 10.01
N THR A 61 -3.33 0.21 8.93
CA THR A 61 -2.50 -0.78 8.23
C THR A 61 -2.10 -0.25 6.86
N ASP A 62 -0.97 -0.71 6.32
CA ASP A 62 -0.60 -0.51 4.92
C ASP A 62 -1.27 -1.57 4.03
N ARG A 63 -1.91 -2.56 4.62
CA ARG A 63 -2.71 -3.59 3.97
C ARG A 63 -4.19 -3.23 3.99
N PRO A 64 -4.99 -3.78 3.03
CA PRO A 64 -4.67 -4.76 1.96
C PRO A 64 -4.30 -4.14 0.62
N ASP A 65 -4.47 -2.84 0.44
CA ASP A 65 -4.23 -2.11 -0.81
C ASP A 65 -2.73 -1.88 -1.08
N ALA A 66 -2.39 -1.42 -2.28
CA ALA A 66 -1.03 -1.03 -2.62
C ALA A 66 -0.71 0.40 -2.13
N THR A 67 -1.73 1.17 -1.80
CA THR A 67 -1.60 2.50 -1.21
C THR A 67 -1.22 2.39 0.26
N GLU A 68 -0.04 2.84 0.60
CA GLU A 68 0.46 2.85 1.99
C GLU A 68 -0.33 3.83 2.86
N SER A 69 -0.48 3.49 4.13
CA SER A 69 -1.10 4.37 5.12
C SER A 69 -0.25 5.61 5.40
N ALA A 70 -0.88 6.78 5.49
CA ALA A 70 -0.22 8.00 5.90
C ALA A 70 0.06 8.08 7.42
N TYR A 71 -0.45 7.13 8.19
CA TYR A 71 -0.31 7.11 9.65
C TYR A 71 0.88 6.27 10.10
N SER A 72 1.58 6.71 11.14
CA SER A 72 2.67 5.95 11.76
C SER A 72 2.17 5.12 12.95
N VAL A 73 2.88 4.06 13.29
CA VAL A 73 2.65 3.28 14.51
C VAL A 73 2.97 4.13 15.75
N ASP A 74 2.17 4.00 16.82
CA ASP A 74 2.41 4.70 18.07
C ASP A 74 3.76 4.30 18.70
N ALA A 75 4.45 5.27 19.29
CA ALA A 75 5.75 5.07 19.90
C ALA A 75 5.76 3.92 20.92
N GLY A 76 6.74 3.02 20.81
CA GLY A 76 6.90 1.86 21.68
C GLY A 76 5.96 0.69 21.40
N HIS A 77 5.15 0.77 20.33
CA HIS A 77 4.28 -0.32 19.86
C HIS A 77 4.81 -0.97 18.60
N PHE A 78 4.44 -2.24 18.41
CA PHE A 78 4.81 -3.06 17.27
C PHE A 78 3.56 -3.46 16.50
N GLN A 79 3.68 -3.49 15.19
CA GLN A 79 2.63 -3.94 14.28
C GLN A 79 3.23 -4.90 13.27
N LEU A 80 2.61 -6.06 13.11
CA LEU A 80 2.94 -7.04 12.09
C LEU A 80 1.82 -7.05 11.05
N GLU A 81 2.17 -6.92 9.81
CA GLU A 81 1.27 -7.08 8.66
C GLU A 81 1.85 -8.14 7.75
N THR A 82 1.03 -9.10 7.32
CA THR A 82 1.55 -10.19 6.50
C THR A 82 0.55 -10.66 5.44
N ASP A 83 1.05 -10.93 4.23
CA ASP A 83 0.40 -11.84 3.29
C ASP A 83 0.61 -13.28 3.80
N VAL A 84 -0.38 -13.83 4.46
CA VAL A 84 -0.33 -15.26 4.87
C VAL A 84 -0.17 -16.14 3.64
N LEU A 85 -0.90 -15.80 2.58
CA LEU A 85 -0.83 -16.44 1.28
C LEU A 85 -1.04 -15.41 0.17
N ARG A 86 -0.21 -15.48 -0.87
CA ARG A 86 -0.33 -14.69 -2.09
C ARG A 86 -0.13 -15.59 -3.31
N LEU A 87 -1.02 -15.50 -4.29
CA LEU A 87 -0.95 -16.24 -5.55
C LEU A 87 -1.06 -15.27 -6.72
N GLY A 88 0.05 -15.04 -7.41
CA GLY A 88 0.13 -14.26 -8.66
C GLY A 88 0.13 -15.18 -9.88
N ARG A 89 -0.58 -14.78 -10.93
CA ARG A 89 -0.59 -15.47 -12.22
C ARG A 89 -0.56 -14.45 -13.35
N SER A 90 0.36 -14.64 -14.28
CA SER A 90 0.42 -13.87 -15.53
C SER A 90 0.63 -14.80 -16.73
N ARG A 91 0.23 -14.30 -17.91
CA ARG A 91 0.57 -14.93 -19.20
C ARG A 91 1.30 -13.89 -20.02
N LEU A 92 2.52 -14.18 -20.42
CA LEU A 92 3.26 -13.32 -21.33
C LEU A 92 2.58 -13.32 -22.70
N ALA A 93 2.33 -12.12 -23.25
CA ALA A 93 1.65 -11.96 -24.52
C ALA A 93 2.46 -12.62 -25.65
N GLY A 94 1.83 -13.55 -26.38
CA GLY A 94 2.46 -14.27 -27.50
C GLY A 94 3.35 -15.45 -27.12
N GLN A 95 3.45 -15.79 -25.83
CA GLN A 95 4.11 -17.00 -25.36
C GLN A 95 3.12 -17.94 -24.67
N ALA A 96 3.31 -19.24 -24.86
CA ALA A 96 2.57 -20.28 -24.12
C ALA A 96 3.00 -20.36 -22.64
N VAL A 97 3.89 -19.49 -22.21
CA VAL A 97 4.52 -19.51 -20.88
C VAL A 97 3.63 -18.82 -19.87
N ALA A 98 3.07 -19.59 -18.96
CA ALA A 98 2.41 -19.06 -17.77
C ALA A 98 3.45 -18.81 -16.68
N GLN A 99 3.41 -17.62 -16.08
CA GLN A 99 4.16 -17.34 -14.85
C GLN A 99 3.22 -17.48 -13.67
N GLN A 100 3.66 -18.19 -12.64
CA GLN A 100 2.97 -18.31 -11.38
C GLN A 100 3.94 -17.99 -10.24
N GLU A 101 3.47 -17.16 -9.33
CA GLU A 101 4.17 -16.86 -8.08
C GLU A 101 3.28 -17.23 -6.90
N LEU A 102 3.83 -18.00 -5.98
CA LEU A 102 3.18 -18.35 -4.73
C LEU A 102 4.06 -17.85 -3.58
N GLY A 103 3.56 -16.84 -2.87
CA GLY A 103 4.22 -16.24 -1.71
C GLY A 103 3.57 -16.68 -0.40
N PHE A 104 4.41 -16.93 0.60
CA PHE A 104 3.98 -17.32 1.94
C PHE A 104 4.58 -16.34 2.96
N ASN A 105 3.72 -15.82 3.81
CA ASN A 105 4.08 -15.00 4.96
C ASN A 105 5.02 -13.83 4.63
N HIS A 106 4.74 -13.12 3.52
CA HIS A 106 5.44 -11.87 3.24
C HIS A 106 5.04 -10.85 4.30
N ALA A 107 5.99 -10.48 5.13
CA ALA A 107 5.73 -9.76 6.37
C ALA A 107 6.31 -8.35 6.35
N ASN A 108 5.58 -7.39 6.91
CA ASN A 108 6.05 -6.05 7.26
C ASN A 108 5.97 -5.88 8.77
N LEU A 109 7.12 -5.86 9.42
CA LEU A 109 7.23 -5.58 10.85
C LEU A 109 7.48 -4.08 11.05
N LYS A 110 6.55 -3.41 11.73
CA LYS A 110 6.60 -1.97 12.02
C LYS A 110 6.85 -1.73 13.50
N MET A 111 7.66 -0.73 13.81
CA MET A 111 8.03 -0.34 15.15
C MET A 111 7.93 1.16 15.32
N GLY A 112 7.05 1.63 16.18
CA GLY A 112 6.90 3.05 16.51
C GLY A 112 8.10 3.59 17.28
N LEU A 113 8.85 4.50 16.68
CA LEU A 113 10.04 5.11 17.30
C LEU A 113 9.70 6.35 18.12
N THR A 114 8.86 7.20 17.55
CA THR A 114 8.39 8.45 18.17
C THR A 114 6.90 8.64 17.89
N HIS A 115 6.33 9.75 18.33
CA HIS A 115 4.92 10.07 18.10
C HIS A 115 4.52 10.13 16.62
N ASN A 116 5.45 10.28 15.68
CA ASN A 116 5.17 10.43 14.25
C ASN A 116 6.20 9.73 13.34
N VAL A 117 7.05 8.87 13.87
CA VAL A 117 8.05 8.12 13.11
C VAL A 117 7.96 6.65 13.47
N ASP A 118 7.91 5.78 12.49
CA ASP A 118 8.10 4.34 12.63
C ASP A 118 9.18 3.81 11.68
N LEU A 119 9.80 2.73 12.10
CA LEU A 119 10.70 1.91 11.31
C LEU A 119 9.97 0.66 10.87
N GLN A 120 10.14 0.26 9.62
CA GLN A 120 9.51 -0.92 9.04
C GLN A 120 10.57 -1.81 8.40
N VAL A 121 10.41 -3.12 8.58
CA VAL A 121 11.23 -4.14 7.93
C VAL A 121 10.29 -5.08 7.18
N VAL A 122 10.35 -5.03 5.86
CA VAL A 122 9.60 -5.91 4.97
C VAL A 122 10.46 -7.10 4.59
N VAL A 123 9.93 -8.29 4.77
CA VAL A 123 10.62 -9.56 4.48
C VAL A 123 9.75 -10.38 3.53
N GLU A 124 10.28 -10.68 2.36
CA GLU A 124 9.69 -11.67 1.45
C GLU A 124 10.10 -13.07 1.92
N SER A 125 9.34 -13.62 2.88
CA SER A 125 9.77 -14.78 3.67
C SER A 125 9.96 -16.03 2.85
N TYR A 126 9.00 -16.38 1.98
CA TYR A 126 9.17 -17.54 1.10
C TYR A 126 8.33 -17.39 -0.16
N THR A 127 8.97 -17.51 -1.30
CA THR A 127 8.34 -17.40 -2.62
C THR A 127 8.69 -18.62 -3.46
N VAL A 128 7.71 -19.12 -4.20
CA VAL A 128 7.86 -20.13 -5.24
C VAL A 128 7.46 -19.51 -6.56
N GLN A 129 8.40 -19.39 -7.48
CA GLN A 129 8.18 -18.90 -8.84
C GLN A 129 8.26 -20.06 -9.83
N THR A 130 7.27 -20.19 -10.70
CA THR A 130 7.23 -21.18 -11.76
C THR A 130 7.01 -20.47 -13.09
N GLU A 131 7.85 -20.74 -14.07
CA GLU A 131 7.78 -20.23 -15.44
C GLU A 131 7.69 -21.41 -16.41
N GLY A 132 6.71 -21.42 -17.30
CA GLY A 132 6.51 -22.48 -18.30
C GLY A 132 5.26 -23.29 -18.08
N GLU A 133 4.95 -24.19 -19.02
CA GLU A 133 3.83 -25.12 -18.95
C GLU A 133 4.32 -26.54 -18.62
N GLY A 134 3.64 -27.20 -17.66
CA GLY A 134 3.86 -28.60 -17.31
C GLY A 134 5.28 -28.90 -16.80
N ASP A 135 5.77 -30.09 -17.13
CA ASP A 135 7.04 -30.63 -16.63
C ASP A 135 8.29 -29.95 -17.18
N THR A 136 8.16 -29.06 -18.19
CA THR A 136 9.28 -28.34 -18.81
C THR A 136 9.53 -26.96 -18.17
N GLY A 137 8.72 -26.56 -17.20
CA GLY A 137 8.82 -25.27 -16.52
C GLY A 137 10.04 -25.19 -15.59
N THR A 138 10.62 -24.00 -15.50
CA THR A 138 11.62 -23.67 -14.47
C THR A 138 10.93 -23.31 -13.17
N ARG A 139 11.41 -23.87 -12.06
CA ARG A 139 10.91 -23.55 -10.71
C ARG A 139 12.04 -23.04 -9.84
N ARG A 140 11.82 -21.87 -9.24
CA ARG A 140 12.70 -21.29 -8.23
C ARG A 140 11.93 -21.15 -6.93
N ALA A 141 12.59 -21.36 -5.79
CA ALA A 141 11.97 -21.20 -4.49
C ALA A 141 12.99 -20.72 -3.47
N GLY A 142 12.57 -19.87 -2.55
CA GLY A 142 13.44 -19.38 -1.48
C GLY A 142 12.96 -18.07 -0.88
N PHE A 143 13.83 -17.51 -0.05
CA PHE A 143 13.63 -16.18 0.53
C PHE A 143 13.93 -15.10 -0.52
N GLY A 144 13.11 -14.04 -0.52
CA GLY A 144 13.32 -12.83 -1.30
C GLY A 144 14.19 -11.80 -0.58
N ASP A 145 14.08 -10.58 -1.02
CA ASP A 145 14.85 -9.47 -0.48
C ASP A 145 14.22 -8.87 0.77
N VAL A 146 15.03 -8.20 1.59
CA VAL A 146 14.58 -7.44 2.74
C VAL A 146 14.55 -5.96 2.39
N THR A 147 13.44 -5.28 2.70
CA THR A 147 13.34 -3.83 2.54
C THR A 147 13.23 -3.16 3.90
N VAL A 148 14.02 -2.12 4.11
CA VAL A 148 13.96 -1.26 5.31
C VAL A 148 13.35 0.07 4.92
N ARG A 149 12.33 0.51 5.68
CA ARG A 149 11.57 1.73 5.44
C ARG A 149 11.54 2.59 6.70
N LEU A 150 11.56 3.90 6.54
CA LEU A 150 11.36 4.85 7.63
C LEU A 150 10.19 5.77 7.29
N LYS A 151 9.05 5.56 7.93
CA LYS A 151 7.86 6.39 7.73
C LYS A 151 7.89 7.57 8.70
N ARG A 152 7.71 8.79 8.20
CA ARG A 152 7.49 9.99 9.00
C ARG A 152 6.17 10.64 8.61
N ASN A 153 5.20 10.57 9.49
CA ASN A 153 3.99 11.36 9.34
C ASN A 153 4.29 12.84 9.57
N LEU A 154 3.90 13.70 8.64
CA LEU A 154 4.11 15.14 8.69
C LEU A 154 2.92 15.86 9.33
N TRP A 155 1.68 15.37 9.07
CA TRP A 155 0.46 15.84 9.73
C TRP A 155 -0.65 14.78 9.67
N GLY A 156 -1.69 14.98 10.48
CA GLY A 156 -2.92 14.17 10.49
C GLY A 156 -2.84 12.89 11.34
N ASN A 157 -1.70 12.57 11.94
CA ASN A 157 -1.51 11.32 12.70
C ASN A 157 -2.48 11.16 13.87
N ASP A 158 -2.79 12.25 14.57
CA ASP A 158 -3.61 12.27 15.77
C ASP A 158 -4.99 12.91 15.55
N GLY A 159 -5.40 13.06 14.29
CA GLY A 159 -6.71 13.58 13.89
C GLY A 159 -6.64 14.61 12.76
N GLY A 160 -7.83 15.07 12.36
CA GLY A 160 -8.01 15.97 11.22
C GLY A 160 -8.50 15.24 9.97
N PRO A 161 -8.98 15.98 8.97
CA PRO A 161 -9.58 15.40 7.77
C PRO A 161 -8.55 14.83 6.78
N THR A 162 -7.28 15.18 6.93
CA THR A 162 -6.21 14.74 6.03
C THR A 162 -4.98 14.29 6.81
N ALA A 163 -4.22 13.38 6.21
CA ALA A 163 -2.92 12.94 6.72
C ALA A 163 -1.92 12.79 5.57
N PHE A 164 -0.64 13.05 5.86
CA PHE A 164 0.43 12.89 4.88
C PHE A 164 1.71 12.40 5.54
N ALA A 165 2.41 11.52 4.86
CA ALA A 165 3.70 11.03 5.31
C ALA A 165 4.74 10.99 4.18
N LEU A 166 6.00 10.90 4.59
CA LEU A 166 7.13 10.56 3.73
C LEU A 166 7.71 9.24 4.21
N MET A 167 8.02 8.34 3.29
CA MET A 167 8.54 7.02 3.59
C MET A 167 9.68 6.65 2.62
N PRO A 168 10.92 7.15 2.85
CA PRO A 168 12.09 6.63 2.16
C PRO A 168 12.32 5.16 2.52
N PHE A 169 12.86 4.40 1.55
CA PHE A 169 13.17 2.99 1.74
C PHE A 169 14.41 2.55 0.96
N VAL A 170 14.98 1.45 1.40
CA VAL A 170 16.06 0.74 0.72
C VAL A 170 15.78 -0.76 0.74
N LYS A 171 15.89 -1.40 -0.42
CA LYS A 171 15.86 -2.86 -0.58
C LYS A 171 17.28 -3.40 -0.61
N LEU A 172 17.53 -4.40 0.21
CA LEU A 172 18.80 -5.06 0.39
C LEU A 172 18.85 -6.35 -0.44
N PRO A 173 19.92 -6.66 -1.15
CA PRO A 173 20.05 -7.88 -1.93
C PRO A 173 20.32 -9.10 -1.05
N THR A 174 19.37 -9.46 -0.21
CA THR A 174 19.46 -10.56 0.75
C THR A 174 18.89 -11.87 0.26
N GLY A 175 18.03 -11.83 -0.76
CA GLY A 175 17.40 -12.99 -1.37
C GLY A 175 18.38 -13.78 -2.25
N ARG A 176 18.47 -15.08 -2.00
CA ARG A 176 19.39 -15.95 -2.78
C ARG A 176 18.78 -16.49 -4.07
N SER A 177 17.51 -16.88 -4.01
CA SER A 177 16.84 -17.56 -5.13
C SER A 177 15.72 -16.75 -5.75
N CYS A 178 15.04 -15.92 -4.96
CA CYS A 178 13.91 -15.11 -5.37
C CYS A 178 14.19 -13.59 -5.26
N GLY A 179 15.38 -13.18 -4.83
CA GLY A 179 15.84 -11.79 -4.89
C GLY A 179 16.49 -11.47 -6.25
N ASN A 180 16.61 -10.19 -6.58
CA ASN A 180 17.27 -9.74 -7.81
C ASN A 180 18.77 -9.43 -7.64
N GLY A 181 19.32 -9.61 -6.43
CA GLY A 181 20.73 -9.41 -6.13
C GLY A 181 21.23 -7.97 -6.23
N ALA A 182 20.33 -6.99 -6.21
CA ALA A 182 20.65 -5.58 -6.37
C ALA A 182 20.10 -4.70 -5.24
N TRP A 183 20.82 -3.63 -4.93
CA TRP A 183 20.33 -2.55 -4.12
C TRP A 183 19.33 -1.73 -4.92
N GLU A 184 18.18 -1.51 -4.34
CA GLU A 184 17.15 -0.64 -4.88
C GLU A 184 16.62 0.27 -3.76
N GLY A 185 15.97 1.36 -4.11
CA GLY A 185 15.46 2.25 -3.11
C GLY A 185 14.65 3.38 -3.70
N GLY A 186 13.95 4.09 -2.83
CA GLY A 186 13.07 5.14 -3.29
C GLY A 186 12.37 5.86 -2.15
N ILE A 187 11.29 6.51 -2.51
CA ILE A 187 10.43 7.23 -1.58
C ILE A 187 8.97 6.99 -1.92
N VAL A 188 8.15 6.80 -0.90
CA VAL A 188 6.69 6.74 -0.99
C VAL A 188 6.11 7.95 -0.25
N THR A 189 5.08 8.57 -0.83
CA THR A 189 4.42 9.77 -0.28
C THR A 189 2.92 9.52 -0.12
N PRO A 190 2.50 8.77 0.92
CA PRO A 190 1.10 8.47 1.12
C PRO A 190 0.34 9.69 1.66
N PHE A 191 -0.85 9.91 1.10
CA PHE A 191 -1.79 10.94 1.49
C PHE A 191 -3.18 10.33 1.69
N SER A 192 -3.87 10.73 2.75
CA SER A 192 -5.20 10.23 3.09
C SER A 192 -6.17 11.38 3.35
N VAL A 193 -7.42 11.22 2.94
CA VAL A 193 -8.52 12.16 3.18
C VAL A 193 -9.70 11.38 3.76
N GLN A 194 -10.19 11.83 4.92
CA GLN A 194 -11.45 11.35 5.48
C GLN A 194 -12.62 12.07 4.80
N LEU A 195 -13.53 11.32 4.22
CA LEU A 195 -14.70 11.82 3.53
C LEU A 195 -15.96 11.57 4.38
N PRO A 196 -17.08 12.28 4.11
CA PRO A 196 -18.37 11.98 4.74
C PRO A 196 -18.81 10.52 4.54
N HIS A 197 -19.67 10.03 5.43
CA HIS A 197 -20.26 8.68 5.38
C HIS A 197 -19.22 7.55 5.45
N ASP A 198 -18.20 7.72 6.29
CA ASP A 198 -17.18 6.71 6.56
C ASP A 198 -16.36 6.25 5.34
N PHE A 199 -16.31 7.09 4.30
CA PHE A 199 -15.38 6.89 3.19
C PHE A 199 -14.00 7.45 3.52
N THR A 200 -12.98 6.73 3.08
CA THR A 200 -11.59 7.18 3.11
C THR A 200 -11.03 7.17 1.69
N LEU A 201 -10.45 8.28 1.26
CA LEU A 201 -9.67 8.35 0.03
C LEU A 201 -8.18 8.29 0.40
N GLY A 202 -7.47 7.35 -0.19
CA GLY A 202 -6.02 7.24 -0.10
C GLY A 202 -5.39 7.43 -1.48
N THR A 203 -4.25 8.08 -1.52
CA THR A 203 -3.41 8.16 -2.72
C THR A 203 -1.95 8.17 -2.31
N GLN A 204 -1.10 7.67 -3.17
CA GLN A 204 0.35 7.82 -2.99
C GLN A 204 1.03 8.05 -4.32
N PHE A 205 2.19 8.64 -4.24
CA PHE A 205 3.16 8.66 -5.31
C PHE A 205 4.43 7.98 -4.81
N GLN A 206 4.86 6.95 -5.55
CA GLN A 206 6.11 6.26 -5.28
C GLN A 206 7.08 6.48 -6.43
N ALA A 207 8.33 6.77 -6.09
CA ALA A 207 9.45 6.84 -7.01
C ALA A 207 10.52 5.85 -6.55
N THR A 208 10.88 4.90 -7.40
CA THR A 208 11.82 3.83 -7.08
C THR A 208 12.94 3.79 -8.10
N LEU A 209 14.17 3.73 -7.64
CA LEU A 209 15.32 3.40 -8.45
C LEU A 209 15.51 1.87 -8.45
N ASN A 210 14.92 1.22 -9.44
CA ASN A 210 14.98 -0.22 -9.64
C ASN A 210 16.19 -0.65 -10.45
N ARG A 211 16.56 -1.93 -10.36
CA ARG A 211 17.62 -2.54 -11.14
C ARG A 211 17.04 -3.46 -12.22
N ASP A 212 17.40 -3.19 -13.47
CA ASP A 212 17.15 -4.09 -14.57
C ASP A 212 18.20 -5.22 -14.55
N GLY A 213 17.75 -6.46 -14.38
CA GLY A 213 18.65 -7.62 -14.26
C GLY A 213 19.36 -7.98 -15.57
N GLU A 214 18.73 -7.73 -16.72
CA GLU A 214 19.28 -8.03 -18.05
C GLU A 214 20.24 -6.93 -18.51
N ALA A 215 19.78 -5.69 -18.50
CA ALA A 215 20.57 -4.53 -18.90
C ALA A 215 21.65 -4.15 -17.88
N ARG A 216 21.56 -4.63 -16.64
CA ARG A 216 22.43 -4.28 -15.51
C ARG A 216 22.49 -2.78 -15.22
N GLU A 217 21.41 -2.08 -15.49
CA GLU A 217 21.26 -0.64 -15.31
C GLU A 217 20.19 -0.34 -14.26
N HIS A 218 20.32 0.80 -13.58
CA HIS A 218 19.24 1.31 -12.75
C HIS A 218 18.31 2.16 -13.59
N PHE A 219 17.03 2.10 -13.27
CA PHE A 219 16.01 2.93 -13.91
C PHE A 219 15.03 3.47 -12.88
N LEU A 220 14.43 4.60 -13.18
CA LEU A 220 13.39 5.19 -12.36
C LEU A 220 12.03 4.59 -12.74
N GLU A 221 11.32 4.10 -11.73
CA GLU A 221 9.92 3.71 -11.83
C GLU A 221 9.06 4.67 -11.02
N LEU A 222 7.94 5.08 -11.59
CA LEU A 222 6.93 5.91 -10.94
C LEU A 222 5.64 5.10 -10.76
N ALA A 223 5.14 5.03 -9.54
CA ALA A 223 3.97 4.22 -9.21
C ALA A 223 2.93 5.04 -8.41
N PRO A 224 2.06 5.79 -9.09
CA PRO A 224 0.91 6.41 -8.46
C PRO A 224 -0.20 5.39 -8.21
N THR A 225 -0.90 5.55 -7.07
CA THR A 225 -2.08 4.76 -6.71
C THR A 225 -3.20 5.64 -6.19
N LEU A 226 -4.43 5.12 -6.26
CA LEU A 226 -5.63 5.76 -5.72
C LEU A 226 -6.57 4.70 -5.18
N THR A 227 -6.88 4.76 -3.88
CA THR A 227 -7.78 3.84 -3.19
C THR A 227 -8.95 4.57 -2.56
N VAL A 228 -10.09 3.90 -2.53
CA VAL A 228 -11.28 4.30 -1.76
C VAL A 228 -11.65 3.17 -0.85
N GLY A 229 -11.61 3.41 0.46
CA GLY A 229 -12.08 2.51 1.50
C GLY A 229 -13.44 2.96 2.05
N HIS A 230 -14.22 1.99 2.50
CA HIS A 230 -15.50 2.25 3.15
C HIS A 230 -15.81 1.21 4.22
N ASP A 231 -16.33 1.66 5.36
CA ASP A 231 -16.85 0.79 6.41
C ASP A 231 -18.29 0.36 6.05
N LEU A 232 -18.46 -0.90 5.64
CA LEU A 232 -19.74 -1.45 5.17
C LEU A 232 -20.69 -1.78 6.31
N TYR A 233 -20.18 -2.40 7.37
CA TYR A 233 -20.98 -2.78 8.54
C TYR A 233 -20.08 -3.06 9.74
N LYS A 234 -20.23 -2.28 10.84
CA LYS A 234 -19.49 -2.47 12.11
C LYS A 234 -17.99 -2.77 11.91
N THR A 235 -17.64 -4.05 11.87
CA THR A 235 -16.28 -4.55 11.77
C THR A 235 -15.87 -4.92 10.34
N LEU A 236 -16.82 -4.91 9.40
CA LEU A 236 -16.59 -5.24 8.00
C LEU A 236 -16.44 -3.98 7.16
N GLY A 237 -15.29 -3.79 6.56
CA GLY A 237 -15.02 -2.79 5.54
C GLY A 237 -14.67 -3.42 4.19
N GLY A 238 -14.37 -2.58 3.24
CA GLY A 238 -13.87 -2.96 1.93
C GLY A 238 -13.16 -1.82 1.26
N PHE A 239 -12.45 -2.11 0.19
CA PHE A 239 -11.72 -1.12 -0.59
C PHE A 239 -11.80 -1.43 -2.08
N VAL A 240 -11.61 -0.39 -2.88
CA VAL A 240 -11.36 -0.46 -4.32
C VAL A 240 -10.21 0.49 -4.64
N GLU A 241 -9.25 0.03 -5.44
CA GLU A 241 -8.03 0.76 -5.75
C GLU A 241 -7.65 0.60 -7.22
N ILE A 242 -7.09 1.66 -7.80
CA ILE A 242 -6.30 1.60 -9.02
C ILE A 242 -4.84 1.81 -8.65
N ALA A 243 -4.01 0.83 -8.97
CA ALA A 243 -2.57 0.91 -8.80
C ALA A 243 -1.88 0.82 -10.16
N THR A 244 -0.88 1.68 -10.37
CA THR A 244 -0.13 1.75 -11.63
C THR A 244 1.36 1.82 -11.36
N ALA A 245 2.18 1.36 -12.31
CA ALA A 245 3.62 1.54 -12.30
C ALA A 245 4.14 1.78 -13.73
N TRP A 246 5.04 2.70 -13.87
CA TRP A 246 5.61 3.12 -15.15
C TRP A 246 7.14 3.16 -15.09
N ASP A 247 7.78 2.34 -15.93
CA ASP A 247 9.21 2.46 -16.24
C ASP A 247 9.44 3.71 -17.10
N THR A 248 10.15 4.70 -16.55
CA THR A 248 10.36 6.00 -17.22
C THR A 248 11.16 5.90 -18.53
N ARG A 249 11.82 4.78 -18.79
CA ARG A 249 12.44 4.50 -20.09
C ARG A 249 11.40 4.18 -21.19
N GLY A 250 10.09 4.13 -20.82
CA GLY A 250 9.00 3.81 -21.71
C GLY A 250 8.89 2.34 -22.09
N ARG A 251 9.59 1.45 -21.37
CA ARG A 251 9.65 0.02 -21.69
C ARG A 251 8.49 -0.78 -21.15
N ALA A 252 7.92 -0.34 -20.02
CA ALA A 252 6.81 -1.04 -19.39
C ALA A 252 5.86 -0.08 -18.68
N TRP A 253 4.57 -0.40 -18.75
CA TRP A 253 3.52 0.20 -17.95
C TRP A 253 2.59 -0.89 -17.44
N SER A 254 2.36 -0.92 -16.15
CA SER A 254 1.45 -1.86 -15.52
C SER A 254 0.31 -1.13 -14.79
N ALA A 255 -0.86 -1.75 -14.77
CA ALA A 255 -2.00 -1.27 -14.01
C ALA A 255 -2.82 -2.45 -13.49
N THR A 256 -3.35 -2.30 -12.28
CA THR A 256 -4.27 -3.25 -11.65
C THR A 256 -5.48 -2.53 -11.07
N LEU A 257 -6.63 -3.21 -11.08
CA LEU A 257 -7.80 -2.87 -10.28
C LEU A 257 -7.84 -3.82 -9.09
N ASN A 258 -7.69 -3.26 -7.90
CA ASN A 258 -7.59 -4.01 -6.67
C ASN A 258 -8.88 -3.85 -5.85
N GLY A 259 -9.24 -4.87 -5.08
CA GLY A 259 -10.37 -4.77 -4.18
C GLY A 259 -10.55 -6.00 -3.31
N GLY A 260 -11.24 -5.81 -2.19
CA GLY A 260 -11.52 -6.90 -1.28
C GLY A 260 -12.13 -6.44 0.05
N PRO A 261 -12.63 -7.40 0.85
CA PRO A 261 -13.13 -7.14 2.18
C PRO A 261 -12.01 -7.05 3.22
N VAL A 262 -12.28 -6.28 4.26
CA VAL A 262 -11.46 -6.08 5.45
C VAL A 262 -12.29 -6.35 6.68
N LEU A 263 -11.88 -7.28 7.52
CA LEU A 263 -12.55 -7.64 8.78
C LEU A 263 -11.69 -7.20 9.96
N ARG A 264 -12.19 -6.26 10.76
CA ARG A 264 -11.54 -5.78 11.99
C ARG A 264 -12.07 -6.55 13.20
N LEU A 265 -11.17 -7.21 13.91
CA LEU A 265 -11.48 -8.01 15.10
C LEU A 265 -10.91 -7.33 16.34
N GLY A 266 -11.74 -6.51 17.00
CA GLY A 266 -11.30 -5.66 18.09
C GLY A 266 -10.42 -4.50 17.62
N GLU A 267 -9.57 -3.99 18.51
CA GLU A 267 -8.79 -2.78 18.28
C GLU A 267 -7.41 -3.05 17.61
N ASN A 268 -6.96 -4.30 17.59
CA ASN A 268 -5.58 -4.61 17.26
C ASN A 268 -5.40 -5.77 16.25
N LEU A 269 -6.48 -6.28 15.67
CA LEU A 269 -6.42 -7.38 14.70
C LEU A 269 -7.29 -7.05 13.49
N GLN A 270 -6.71 -7.20 12.31
CA GLN A 270 -7.38 -7.13 11.02
C GLN A 270 -7.09 -8.40 10.22
N LEU A 271 -8.10 -8.93 9.56
CA LEU A 271 -7.99 -9.93 8.53
C LEU A 271 -8.46 -9.32 7.21
N ASP A 272 -7.81 -9.66 6.13
CA ASP A 272 -8.17 -9.15 4.81
C ASP A 272 -7.92 -10.19 3.72
N THR A 273 -8.65 -10.07 2.64
CA THR A 273 -8.45 -10.85 1.42
C THR A 273 -8.85 -10.03 0.22
N GLY A 274 -8.38 -10.39 -0.95
CA GLY A 274 -8.76 -9.66 -2.16
C GLY A 274 -8.10 -10.16 -3.42
N ILE A 275 -8.32 -9.37 -4.45
CA ILE A 275 -7.78 -9.57 -5.79
C ILE A 275 -7.15 -8.28 -6.30
N ASN A 276 -5.98 -8.41 -6.93
CA ASN A 276 -5.38 -7.38 -7.78
C ASN A 276 -5.54 -7.86 -9.22
N LEU A 277 -6.57 -7.36 -9.89
CA LEU A 277 -6.92 -7.75 -11.25
C LEU A 277 -6.04 -6.99 -12.25
N ALA A 278 -5.31 -7.71 -13.07
CA ALA A 278 -4.49 -7.12 -14.13
C ALA A 278 -5.34 -6.36 -15.17
N LEU A 279 -5.01 -5.10 -15.42
CA LEU A 279 -5.62 -4.27 -16.47
C LEU A 279 -4.73 -4.15 -17.71
N THR A 280 -3.44 -4.43 -17.56
CA THR A 280 -2.44 -4.38 -18.64
C THR A 280 -1.88 -5.76 -18.92
N LYS A 281 -1.31 -5.93 -20.12
CA LYS A 281 -0.62 -7.16 -20.51
C LYS A 281 0.62 -7.34 -19.64
N ASP A 282 1.01 -8.58 -19.43
CA ASP A 282 2.21 -8.99 -18.67
C ASP A 282 2.17 -8.61 -17.18
N THR A 283 1.06 -8.04 -16.71
CA THR A 283 0.80 -7.78 -15.30
C THR A 283 0.13 -9.01 -14.68
N PRO A 284 0.58 -9.49 -13.50
CA PRO A 284 -0.06 -10.62 -12.85
C PRO A 284 -1.40 -10.23 -12.22
N THR A 285 -2.40 -11.12 -12.35
CA THR A 285 -3.56 -11.11 -11.47
C THR A 285 -3.16 -11.82 -10.19
N THR A 286 -3.36 -11.16 -9.03
CA THR A 286 -2.93 -11.68 -7.74
C THR A 286 -4.13 -11.84 -6.81
N TYR A 287 -4.19 -12.98 -6.11
CA TYR A 287 -5.10 -13.24 -5.01
C TYR A 287 -4.31 -13.27 -3.71
N PHE A 288 -4.87 -12.75 -2.63
CA PHE A 288 -4.18 -12.74 -1.35
C PHE A 288 -5.11 -12.99 -0.17
N LEU A 289 -4.53 -13.46 0.90
CA LEU A 289 -5.11 -13.56 2.23
C LEU A 289 -4.10 -12.99 3.22
N GLY A 290 -4.52 -12.04 4.02
CA GLY A 290 -3.63 -11.35 4.93
C GLY A 290 -4.16 -11.14 6.33
N CYS A 291 -3.24 -10.76 7.19
CA CYS A 291 -3.50 -10.46 8.58
C CYS A 291 -2.61 -9.31 9.04
N SER A 292 -3.17 -8.43 9.86
CA SER A 292 -2.44 -7.36 10.53
C SER A 292 -2.74 -7.41 12.03
N PHE A 293 -1.69 -7.32 12.84
CA PHE A 293 -1.79 -7.39 14.29
C PHE A 293 -0.90 -6.34 14.94
N ARG A 294 -1.37 -5.70 16.01
CA ARG A 294 -0.63 -4.70 16.79
C ARG A 294 -0.58 -5.07 18.28
N ARG A 295 0.57 -4.87 18.87
CA ARG A 295 0.79 -5.04 20.32
C ARG A 295 1.47 -3.83 20.96
#